data_f7ae0900ea87606dc7585ad07be3b25c
#
_entry.id   f7ae0900ea87606dc7585ad07be3b25c
#
_cell.length_a   1.000
_cell.length_b   1.000
_cell.length_c   1.000
_cell.angle_alpha   90.00
_cell.angle_beta   90.00
_cell.angle_gamma   90.00
#
_symmetry.space_group_name_H-M   'P 1'
#
loop_
_entity.id
_entity.type
_entity.pdbx_description
1 polymer ?
#
loop_
_entity_poly.entity_id
_entity_poly.type
_entity_poly.pdbx_seq_one_letter_code
_entity_poly.pdbx_strand_id
1 'polypeptide(L)'
;MDTNSLGMIETKGLVGAIEAADAMVKSANVQLIGKEQVGGGLVTVMVRGDVGAVKAATDAGAAAAEKVGELISVHVIARPHVEVDNILPKPRTAPAQGKG
;
A
#
# COMPACT_ATOMS: atom_id res chain seq x y z
N MET A 1 8.39 3.19 15.97
CA MET A 1 8.36 3.15 14.50
C MET A 1 6.99 2.77 14.02
N ASP A 2 6.44 3.58 13.14
CA ASP A 2 5.12 3.33 12.60
C ASP A 2 5.19 2.38 11.41
N THR A 3 4.64 1.19 11.58
CA THR A 3 4.65 0.17 10.54
C THR A 3 3.30 0.06 9.81
N ASN A 4 2.48 1.09 9.95
CA ASN A 4 1.12 1.04 9.42
C ASN A 4 0.90 1.85 8.16
N SER A 5 1.96 2.44 7.61
CA SER A 5 1.82 3.14 6.34
C SER A 5 1.54 2.14 5.23
N LEU A 6 0.76 2.55 4.27
CA LEU A 6 0.36 1.70 3.16
C LEU A 6 0.89 2.23 1.86
N GLY A 7 1.33 1.32 1.00
CA GLY A 7 1.71 1.65 -0.36
C GLY A 7 0.85 0.86 -1.31
N MET A 8 0.45 1.48 -2.40
CA MET A 8 -0.46 0.85 -3.34
C MET A 8 -0.02 1.16 -4.76
N ILE A 9 0.04 0.13 -5.58
CA ILE A 9 0.33 0.29 -7.00
C ILE A 9 -0.80 -0.33 -7.78
N GLU A 10 -1.30 0.42 -8.75
CA GLU A 10 -2.35 -0.05 -9.63
C GLU A 10 -1.80 -0.17 -11.04
N THR A 11 -1.96 -1.32 -11.64
CA THR A 11 -1.49 -1.58 -13.00
C THR A 11 -2.63 -2.06 -13.87
N LYS A 12 -2.46 -1.96 -15.16
CA LYS A 12 -3.37 -2.61 -16.09
C LYS A 12 -2.78 -3.99 -16.43
N GLY A 13 -3.49 -5.03 -16.01
CA GLY A 13 -3.03 -6.39 -16.25
C GLY A 13 -2.20 -6.95 -15.12
N LEU A 14 -2.09 -8.27 -15.13
CA LEU A 14 -1.49 -9.01 -14.03
C LEU A 14 0.04 -8.98 -14.07
N VAL A 15 0.62 -8.90 -15.27
CA VAL A 15 2.08 -8.98 -15.40
C VAL A 15 2.75 -7.81 -14.67
N GLY A 16 2.25 -6.59 -14.90
CA GLY A 16 2.79 -5.43 -14.20
C GLY A 16 2.62 -5.53 -12.69
N ALA A 17 1.48 -6.07 -12.25
CA ALA A 17 1.21 -6.22 -10.83
C ALA A 17 2.18 -7.21 -10.17
N ILE A 18 2.47 -8.32 -10.84
CA ILE A 18 3.39 -9.31 -10.31
C ILE A 18 4.79 -8.74 -10.19
N GLU A 19 5.24 -8.02 -11.23
CA GLU A 19 6.56 -7.40 -11.20
C GLU A 19 6.64 -6.32 -10.13
N ALA A 20 5.58 -5.54 -9.97
CA ALA A 20 5.53 -4.53 -8.93
C ALA A 20 5.64 -5.15 -7.54
N ALA A 21 4.86 -6.20 -7.29
CA ALA A 21 4.87 -6.87 -6.00
C ALA A 21 6.25 -7.43 -5.67
N ASP A 22 6.87 -8.09 -6.64
CA ASP A 22 8.20 -8.66 -6.45
C ASP A 22 9.23 -7.59 -6.14
N ALA A 23 9.23 -6.51 -6.92
CA ALA A 23 10.18 -5.42 -6.72
C ALA A 23 9.99 -4.75 -5.36
N MET A 24 8.75 -4.56 -4.94
CA MET A 24 8.46 -3.91 -3.67
C MET A 24 9.03 -4.69 -2.49
N VAL A 25 8.77 -6.00 -2.44
CA VAL A 25 9.22 -6.79 -1.29
C VAL A 25 10.72 -7.06 -1.31
N LYS A 26 11.35 -6.95 -2.47
CA LYS A 26 12.80 -7.11 -2.57
C LYS A 26 13.56 -5.85 -2.22
N SER A 27 12.97 -4.68 -2.44
CA SER A 27 13.70 -3.42 -2.33
C SER A 27 13.63 -2.79 -0.96
N ALA A 28 12.66 -3.16 -0.14
CA ALA A 28 12.48 -2.51 1.15
C ALA A 28 11.81 -3.46 2.12
N ASN A 29 11.90 -3.13 3.40
CA ASN A 29 11.30 -3.95 4.45
C ASN A 29 9.81 -3.64 4.56
N VAL A 30 9.04 -4.19 3.64
CA VAL A 30 7.59 -4.06 3.64
C VAL A 30 6.94 -5.42 3.55
N GLN A 31 5.69 -5.48 3.96
CA GLN A 31 4.91 -6.71 3.93
C GLN A 31 3.85 -6.58 2.83
N LEU A 32 3.80 -7.56 1.96
CA LEU A 32 2.75 -7.62 0.95
C LEU A 32 1.46 -8.02 1.64
N ILE A 33 0.45 -7.17 1.58
CA ILE A 33 -0.81 -7.46 2.25
C ILE A 33 -1.91 -7.88 1.29
N GLY A 34 -1.74 -7.64 0.00
CA GLY A 34 -2.75 -8.12 -0.92
C GLY A 34 -2.50 -7.73 -2.35
N LYS A 35 -3.18 -8.45 -3.20
CA LYS A 35 -3.23 -8.18 -4.62
C LYS A 35 -4.67 -8.45 -5.06
N GLU A 36 -5.27 -7.49 -5.71
CA GLU A 36 -6.70 -7.55 -5.97
C GLU A 36 -7.00 -7.11 -7.40
N GLN A 37 -7.82 -7.89 -8.08
CA GLN A 37 -8.32 -7.52 -9.39
C GLN A 37 -9.62 -6.76 -9.20
N VAL A 38 -9.66 -5.52 -9.70
CA VAL A 38 -10.79 -4.63 -9.41
C VAL A 38 -11.67 -4.39 -10.64
N GLY A 39 -11.49 -5.16 -11.70
CA GLY A 39 -12.30 -5.02 -12.90
C GLY A 39 -11.63 -4.15 -13.94
N GLY A 40 -12.10 -4.24 -15.18
CA GLY A 40 -11.54 -3.46 -16.28
C GLY A 40 -10.08 -3.77 -16.58
N GLY A 41 -9.58 -4.92 -16.14
CA GLY A 41 -8.18 -5.26 -16.32
C GLY A 41 -7.25 -4.63 -15.31
N LEU A 42 -7.78 -3.92 -14.31
CA LEU A 42 -6.97 -3.25 -13.29
C LEU A 42 -6.64 -4.20 -12.14
N VAL A 43 -5.39 -4.13 -11.68
CA VAL A 43 -4.91 -4.94 -10.58
C VAL A 43 -4.22 -4.02 -9.58
N THR A 44 -4.59 -4.15 -8.32
CA THR A 44 -4.02 -3.35 -7.23
C THR A 44 -3.14 -4.24 -6.37
N VAL A 45 -1.93 -3.76 -6.08
CA VAL A 45 -1.00 -4.43 -5.16
C VAL A 45 -0.77 -3.51 -3.98
N MET A 46 -0.83 -4.07 -2.77
CA MET A 46 -0.73 -3.27 -1.56
C MET A 46 0.31 -3.83 -0.61
N VAL A 47 1.13 -2.94 -0.06
CA VAL A 47 2.15 -3.29 0.92
C VAL A 47 1.99 -2.43 2.17
N ARG A 48 2.55 -2.90 3.27
CA ARG A 48 2.55 -2.20 4.54
C ARG A 48 3.94 -2.18 5.14
N GLY A 49 4.25 -1.08 5.83
CA GLY A 49 5.53 -0.92 6.51
C GLY A 49 5.63 0.48 7.08
N ASP A 50 6.83 0.86 7.52
CA ASP A 50 7.00 2.25 7.90
C ASP A 50 7.03 3.12 6.64
N VAL A 51 6.81 4.43 6.82
CA VAL A 51 6.59 5.31 5.67
C VAL A 51 7.79 5.38 4.73
N GLY A 52 9.00 5.36 5.28
CA GLY A 52 10.21 5.40 4.44
C GLY A 52 10.35 4.15 3.60
N ALA A 53 10.11 2.99 4.21
CA ALA A 53 10.18 1.72 3.50
C ALA A 53 9.10 1.63 2.43
N VAL A 54 7.88 2.09 2.75
CA VAL A 54 6.79 2.05 1.80
C VAL A 54 7.06 2.95 0.60
N LYS A 55 7.64 4.14 0.82
CA LYS A 55 8.00 5.02 -0.28
C LYS A 55 9.06 4.39 -1.17
N ALA A 56 10.10 3.81 -0.58
CA ALA A 56 11.13 3.13 -1.35
C ALA A 56 10.55 1.95 -2.13
N ALA A 57 9.67 1.20 -1.50
CA ALA A 57 9.05 0.05 -2.15
C ALA A 57 8.20 0.48 -3.35
N THR A 58 7.35 1.50 -3.17
CA THR A 58 6.48 1.92 -4.26
C THR A 58 7.27 2.52 -5.42
N ASP A 59 8.37 3.22 -5.14
CA ASP A 59 9.23 3.71 -6.21
C ASP A 59 9.80 2.57 -7.04
N ALA A 60 10.30 1.53 -6.36
CA ALA A 60 10.87 0.37 -7.05
C ALA A 60 9.79 -0.40 -7.80
N GLY A 61 8.63 -0.57 -7.18
CA GLY A 61 7.53 -1.30 -7.81
C GLY A 61 6.99 -0.60 -9.04
N ALA A 62 6.85 0.72 -8.96
CA ALA A 62 6.38 1.50 -10.11
C ALA A 62 7.36 1.38 -11.28
N ALA A 63 8.65 1.50 -11.01
CA ALA A 63 9.66 1.38 -12.08
C ALA A 63 9.62 -0.02 -12.71
N ALA A 64 9.47 -1.05 -11.89
CA ALA A 64 9.41 -2.41 -12.41
C ALA A 64 8.17 -2.64 -13.25
N ALA A 65 7.02 -2.14 -12.79
CA ALA A 65 5.77 -2.32 -13.53
C ALA A 65 5.83 -1.64 -14.89
N GLU A 66 6.40 -0.44 -14.95
CA GLU A 66 6.47 0.31 -16.19
C GLU A 66 7.31 -0.36 -17.26
N LYS A 67 8.25 -1.21 -16.86
CA LYS A 67 9.10 -1.91 -17.82
C LYS A 67 8.36 -3.00 -18.57
N VAL A 68 7.30 -3.55 -17.98
CA VAL A 68 6.65 -4.72 -18.56
C VAL A 68 5.17 -4.53 -18.81
N GLY A 69 4.60 -3.39 -18.39
CA GLY A 69 3.19 -3.18 -18.53
C GLY A 69 2.84 -1.72 -18.32
N GLU A 70 1.57 -1.49 -18.05
CA GLU A 70 1.04 -0.14 -17.88
C GLU A 70 0.81 0.16 -16.41
N LEU A 71 1.50 1.18 -15.91
CA LEU A 71 1.30 1.68 -14.56
C LEU A 71 0.17 2.69 -14.59
N ILE A 72 -0.83 2.50 -13.75
CA ILE A 72 -2.00 3.38 -13.70
C ILE A 72 -1.84 4.41 -12.58
N SER A 73 -1.49 3.96 -11.38
CA SER A 73 -1.37 4.89 -10.26
C SER A 73 -0.49 4.33 -9.17
N VAL A 74 0.03 5.24 -8.34
CA VAL A 74 0.83 4.91 -7.16
C VAL A 74 0.33 5.78 -6.02
N HIS A 75 0.05 5.17 -4.89
CA HIS A 75 -0.40 5.90 -3.70
C HIS A 75 0.41 5.47 -2.49
N VAL A 76 0.75 6.45 -1.66
CA VAL A 76 1.34 6.18 -0.36
C VAL A 76 0.46 6.86 0.67
N ILE A 77 -0.01 6.08 1.63
CA ILE A 77 -0.84 6.58 2.71
C ILE A 77 -0.04 6.48 3.98
N ALA A 78 0.48 7.62 4.42
CA ALA A 78 1.23 7.69 5.67
C ALA A 78 0.22 7.66 6.81
N ARG A 79 0.33 6.64 7.66
CA ARG A 79 -0.61 6.49 8.75
C ARG A 79 -0.17 7.31 9.94
N PRO A 80 -1.12 7.79 10.73
CA PRO A 80 -0.76 8.55 11.91
C PRO A 80 0.03 7.72 12.91
N HIS A 81 0.86 8.40 13.65
CA HIS A 81 1.55 7.79 14.76
C HIS A 81 0.54 7.30 15.80
N VAL A 82 0.97 6.34 16.61
CA VAL A 82 0.13 5.75 17.64
C VAL A 82 -0.53 6.82 18.54
N GLU A 83 0.22 7.86 18.87
CA GLU A 83 -0.34 8.93 19.73
C GLU A 83 -1.50 9.65 19.08
N VAL A 84 -1.42 9.86 17.78
CA VAL A 84 -2.52 10.49 17.06
C VAL A 84 -3.74 9.59 17.08
N ASP A 85 -3.55 8.30 16.91
CA ASP A 85 -4.64 7.35 16.96
C ASP A 85 -5.34 7.39 18.32
N ASN A 86 -4.56 7.54 19.38
CA ASN A 86 -5.13 7.60 20.73
C ASN A 86 -5.91 8.87 20.98
N ILE A 87 -5.55 9.94 20.29
CA ILE A 87 -6.22 11.23 20.46
C ILE A 87 -7.55 11.27 19.71
N LEU A 88 -7.64 10.56 18.60
CA LEU A 88 -8.84 10.58 17.79
C LEU A 88 -10.00 9.95 18.53
N PRO A 89 -11.21 10.51 18.39
CA PRO A 89 -12.40 9.92 19.00
C PRO A 89 -12.58 8.50 18.49
N LYS A 90 -12.81 7.59 19.42
CA LYS A 90 -13.13 6.23 19.01
C LYS A 90 -14.55 6.23 18.52
N PRO A 91 -14.80 5.80 17.47
CA PRO A 91 -16.13 5.78 16.90
C PRO A 91 -17.04 4.82 17.64
N ARG A 92 -16.51 5.52 18.63
CA ARG A 92 -16.84 5.07 19.07
C ARG A 92 -17.47 4.56 19.28
N THR A 93 -16.82 4.80 19.17
CA THR A 93 -17.15 4.26 19.32
C THR A 93 -17.53 4.07 19.49
N ALA A 94 -17.73 4.27 19.68
CA ALA A 94 -18.14 3.91 19.62
C ALA A 94 -18.29 3.73 19.60
N PRO A 95 -18.44 3.86 20.01
CA PRO A 95 -18.64 3.50 19.87
C PRO A 95 -18.63 3.30 19.62
N ALA A 96 -18.40 3.52 19.71
CA ALA A 96 -18.41 3.15 19.41
C ALA A 96 -18.16 3.05 19.10
N GLN A 97 -17.93 3.23 19.37
CA GLN A 97 -17.88 2.87 19.12
C GLN A 97 -17.77 2.59 18.67
N GLY A 98 -17.58 2.93 19.22
CA GLY A 98 -17.70 2.54 18.78
C GLY A 98 -17.35 2.52 18.55
N LYS A 99 -17.31 2.42 18.88
CA LYS A 99 -17.22 2.25 18.70
C LYS A 99 -17.30 2.25 18.20
N GLY A 100 -16.95 2.60 18.58
CA GLY A 100 -17.09 2.48 18.00
C GLY A 100 -17.09 2.61 17.81
#